data_121929be2ae248e89d36d1c334bf4b73
#
_entry.id   121929be2ae248e89d36d1c334bf4b73
#
_cell.length_a   1.000
_cell.length_b   1.000
_cell.length_c   1.000
_cell.angle_alpha   90.00
_cell.angle_beta   90.00
_cell.angle_gamma   90.00
#
_symmetry.space_group_name_H-M   'P 1'
#
loop_
_entity.id
_entity.type
_entity.pdbx_description
1 polymer ?
#
loop_
_entity_poly.entity_id
_entity_poly.type
_entity_poly.pdbx_seq_one_letter_code
_entity_poly.pdbx_strand_id
1 'polypeptide(L)'
;MTVTPQISINDGNLVVHGRTILTGVPDNIVLTPGTGVGLVAGAFIGATASHSKSLHIFPIGVLEGLRFMCCFRFKLWWMTQRMGTSGKDVPLETQFMLVESKGGGEGDEEEDSSHTIYTVFLPLLEGLFRSVLQGNERNEVEICLESGDSAVQTNQGQCLVYMHAGTNPFEVITQAVKEVEKHMKTFVHREKKKLPSFLDWFGWCTWDAFYTDVTAEGVEQGLESLSKGGTPPRFLIIDDGWQQIEKKDKDSNVVVQEGAQFASRLTGIKENEKFQKNDRNSEQVSGLKHVVDVAKQHHNVKFLYVWHALAGYWGGVKPAATGMEHYDTALAYPVTCLGVEGNQPDIVIDSLSVHGLGLVHPKKVFNFYNELHSYLASCGVDGVKVDVQNIIETLGAGHGGRVSLTRSYHQALEASVARNFPDNGCIACMCHNTDGLYSSKQTAVVRASDDFYPRDPASHTIHISSVAYNTLFLGEFMHPDWDMFHSVHPAAEYHGAARAVGGCAIYVSDKPSNHNFDLLRKLVLPDGSVLRAKLPGRPTRDCLFADPARDRTRCRLVQD
;
A
#
# COMPACT_ATOMS: atom_id res chain seq x y z
N MET A 1 45.06 9.28 0.41
CA MET A 1 44.43 8.25 -0.41
C MET A 1 43.14 8.85 -0.97
N THR A 2 43.06 9.05 -2.26
CA THR A 2 41.81 9.45 -2.93
C THR A 2 40.88 8.23 -2.89
N VAL A 3 39.79 8.32 -2.14
CA VAL A 3 38.76 7.28 -2.09
C VAL A 3 38.02 7.33 -3.41
N THR A 4 38.13 6.29 -4.23
CA THR A 4 37.35 6.16 -5.47
C THR A 4 35.89 5.96 -5.07
N PRO A 5 34.94 6.78 -5.60
CA PRO A 5 33.53 6.60 -5.33
C PRO A 5 33.08 5.19 -5.76
N GLN A 6 32.30 4.50 -4.96
CA GLN A 6 31.77 3.18 -5.28
C GLN A 6 30.71 3.24 -6.40
N ILE A 7 30.08 4.41 -6.61
CA ILE A 7 29.13 4.69 -7.68
C ILE A 7 29.62 5.94 -8.43
N SER A 8 29.80 5.83 -9.74
CA SER A 8 30.30 6.92 -10.58
C SER A 8 29.73 6.83 -12.01
N ILE A 9 29.79 7.95 -12.74
CA ILE A 9 29.60 7.96 -14.20
C ILE A 9 30.99 8.12 -14.81
N ASN A 10 31.43 7.12 -15.58
CA ASN A 10 32.72 7.09 -16.23
C ASN A 10 32.51 6.81 -17.73
N ASP A 11 32.96 7.71 -18.58
CA ASP A 11 32.87 7.59 -20.05
C ASP A 11 31.44 7.26 -20.54
N GLY A 12 30.44 7.95 -19.98
CA GLY A 12 29.01 7.72 -20.29
C GLY A 12 28.45 6.40 -19.74
N ASN A 13 29.11 5.74 -18.80
CA ASN A 13 28.64 4.53 -18.16
C ASN A 13 28.40 4.76 -16.66
N LEU A 14 27.26 4.30 -16.14
CA LEU A 14 27.02 4.21 -14.70
C LEU A 14 27.73 2.96 -14.17
N VAL A 15 28.73 3.18 -13.34
CA VAL A 15 29.58 2.13 -12.76
C VAL A 15 29.37 2.02 -11.27
N VAL A 16 29.15 0.80 -10.78
CA VAL A 16 28.92 0.47 -9.37
C VAL A 16 29.92 -0.62 -8.95
N HIS A 17 30.78 -0.33 -7.98
CA HIS A 17 31.85 -1.25 -7.55
C HIS A 17 32.70 -1.79 -8.72
N GLY A 18 33.00 -0.92 -9.68
CA GLY A 18 33.78 -1.29 -10.87
C GLY A 18 33.00 -2.04 -11.96
N ARG A 19 31.69 -2.22 -11.81
CA ARG A 19 30.82 -2.92 -12.77
C ARG A 19 29.87 -1.95 -13.45
N THR A 20 29.79 -2.03 -14.76
CA THR A 20 28.83 -1.22 -15.54
C THR A 20 27.41 -1.73 -15.32
N ILE A 21 26.54 -0.84 -14.86
CA ILE A 21 25.11 -1.11 -14.66
C ILE A 21 24.28 -0.53 -15.80
N LEU A 22 24.57 0.70 -16.23
CA LEU A 22 23.93 1.34 -17.39
C LEU A 22 25.02 1.86 -18.33
N THR A 23 24.77 1.77 -19.63
CA THR A 23 25.61 2.38 -20.67
C THR A 23 24.89 3.55 -21.34
N GLY A 24 25.65 4.43 -22.00
CA GLY A 24 25.05 5.54 -22.75
C GLY A 24 24.29 6.55 -21.85
N VAL A 25 24.79 6.81 -20.65
CA VAL A 25 24.22 7.80 -19.72
C VAL A 25 24.33 9.20 -20.34
N PRO A 26 23.23 9.93 -20.52
CA PRO A 26 23.24 11.27 -21.11
C PRO A 26 23.96 12.31 -20.24
N ASP A 27 24.52 13.37 -20.87
CA ASP A 27 25.27 14.45 -20.19
C ASP A 27 24.43 15.28 -19.20
N ASN A 28 23.10 15.29 -19.36
CA ASN A 28 22.19 16.01 -18.46
C ASN A 28 21.83 15.22 -17.18
N ILE A 29 22.42 14.03 -17.01
CA ILE A 29 22.29 13.20 -15.81
C ILE A 29 23.50 13.45 -14.92
N VAL A 30 23.25 13.68 -13.65
CA VAL A 30 24.27 13.98 -12.64
C VAL A 30 24.15 13.04 -11.46
N LEU A 31 25.29 12.70 -10.85
CA LEU A 31 25.36 11.95 -9.60
C LEU A 31 25.78 12.87 -8.46
N THR A 32 25.05 12.81 -7.36
CA THR A 32 25.41 13.45 -6.09
C THR A 32 25.66 12.36 -5.05
N PRO A 33 26.84 12.31 -4.41
CA PRO A 33 27.13 11.33 -3.36
C PRO A 33 26.13 11.45 -2.21
N GLY A 34 25.75 10.32 -1.62
CA GLY A 34 24.96 10.29 -0.38
C GLY A 34 25.77 10.84 0.81
N THR A 35 25.11 11.39 1.80
CA THR A 35 25.73 12.13 2.93
C THR A 35 26.28 11.25 4.07
N GLY A 36 26.45 9.93 3.87
CA GLY A 36 26.93 8.99 4.88
C GLY A 36 28.38 9.22 5.30
N VAL A 37 28.66 9.14 6.60
CA VAL A 37 30.05 9.13 7.15
C VAL A 37 30.62 7.74 6.95
N GLY A 38 31.59 7.59 6.06
CA GLY A 38 32.23 6.32 5.71
C GLY A 38 32.35 6.16 4.19
N LEU A 39 32.77 4.97 3.72
CA LEU A 39 32.75 4.61 2.29
C LEU A 39 31.30 4.74 1.79
N VAL A 40 31.03 5.77 0.97
CA VAL A 40 29.69 6.11 0.51
C VAL A 40 29.18 5.03 -0.44
N ALA A 41 28.35 4.12 0.07
CA ALA A 41 27.74 3.04 -0.69
C ALA A 41 26.52 3.49 -1.51
N GLY A 42 26.17 4.79 -1.52
CA GLY A 42 24.99 5.32 -2.19
C GLY A 42 25.21 6.66 -2.89
N ALA A 43 24.36 6.95 -3.88
CA ALA A 43 24.35 8.21 -4.63
C ALA A 43 22.92 8.56 -5.08
N PHE A 44 22.68 9.86 -5.29
CA PHE A 44 21.45 10.36 -5.90
C PHE A 44 21.68 10.63 -7.39
N ILE A 45 20.70 10.23 -8.21
CA ILE A 45 20.62 10.61 -9.62
C ILE A 45 19.75 11.85 -9.71
N GLY A 46 20.29 12.88 -10.36
CA GLY A 46 19.59 14.09 -10.75
C GLY A 46 19.55 14.23 -12.27
N ALA A 47 18.66 15.09 -12.77
CA ALA A 47 18.52 15.37 -14.19
C ALA A 47 18.13 16.83 -14.45
N THR A 48 18.52 17.37 -15.61
CA THR A 48 18.16 18.72 -16.05
C THR A 48 17.53 18.70 -17.45
N ALA A 49 16.62 19.63 -17.70
CA ALA A 49 15.97 19.86 -18.98
C ALA A 49 16.11 21.32 -19.41
N SER A 50 15.97 21.60 -20.70
CA SER A 50 16.06 22.96 -21.26
C SER A 50 14.86 23.85 -20.86
N HIS A 51 13.70 23.27 -20.57
CA HIS A 51 12.46 24.00 -20.28
C HIS A 51 11.76 23.43 -19.06
N SER A 52 11.09 24.30 -18.31
CA SER A 52 10.22 23.88 -17.20
C SER A 52 8.93 23.24 -17.71
N LYS A 53 8.55 22.11 -17.11
CA LYS A 53 7.30 21.38 -17.39
C LYS A 53 6.79 20.74 -16.11
N SER A 54 5.52 20.35 -16.11
CA SER A 54 4.90 19.55 -15.04
C SER A 54 5.19 18.04 -15.14
N LEU A 55 5.67 17.60 -16.33
CA LEU A 55 6.06 16.22 -16.61
C LEU A 55 7.35 16.21 -17.44
N HIS A 56 8.31 15.41 -17.01
CA HIS A 56 9.54 15.10 -17.74
C HIS A 56 9.77 13.59 -17.81
N ILE A 57 10.37 13.15 -18.91
CA ILE A 57 10.93 11.79 -19.05
C ILE A 57 12.42 11.96 -19.36
N PHE A 58 13.27 11.42 -18.47
CA PHE A 58 14.72 11.49 -18.57
C PHE A 58 15.31 10.09 -18.78
N PRO A 59 15.80 9.75 -19.98
CA PRO A 59 16.64 8.55 -20.12
C PRO A 59 17.87 8.66 -19.21
N ILE A 60 18.20 7.57 -18.50
CA ILE A 60 19.36 7.50 -17.60
C ILE A 60 20.41 6.50 -18.05
N GLY A 61 20.19 5.81 -19.17
CA GLY A 61 21.10 4.88 -19.79
C GLY A 61 20.44 3.54 -20.14
N VAL A 62 21.16 2.73 -20.89
CA VAL A 62 20.72 1.43 -21.39
C VAL A 62 21.06 0.35 -20.38
N LEU A 63 20.08 -0.48 -20.03
CA LEU A 63 20.22 -1.70 -19.22
C LEU A 63 20.16 -2.92 -20.12
N GLU A 64 21.21 -3.71 -20.17
CA GLU A 64 21.25 -4.96 -20.93
C GLU A 64 22.02 -6.06 -20.19
N GLY A 65 21.47 -7.29 -20.23
CA GLY A 65 22.15 -8.50 -19.74
C GLY A 65 22.25 -8.63 -18.22
N LEU A 66 21.73 -7.69 -17.44
CA LEU A 66 21.70 -7.75 -15.99
C LEU A 66 20.30 -8.11 -15.50
N ARG A 67 20.20 -9.15 -14.65
CA ARG A 67 18.92 -9.50 -14.03
C ARG A 67 18.47 -8.42 -13.08
N PHE A 68 17.17 -8.11 -13.12
CA PHE A 68 16.54 -7.26 -12.11
C PHE A 68 15.19 -7.83 -11.66
N MET A 69 14.77 -7.43 -10.47
CA MET A 69 13.39 -7.47 -10.03
C MET A 69 12.93 -6.06 -9.68
N CYS A 70 11.67 -5.77 -9.92
CA CYS A 70 11.09 -4.49 -9.55
C CYS A 70 9.68 -4.67 -8.99
N CYS A 71 9.21 -3.68 -8.25
CA CYS A 71 7.81 -3.52 -7.86
C CYS A 71 7.25 -2.31 -8.60
N PHE A 72 6.16 -2.52 -9.33
CA PHE A 72 5.50 -1.49 -10.13
C PHE A 72 3.99 -1.47 -9.89
N ARG A 73 3.35 -0.34 -10.06
CA ARG A 73 1.89 -0.24 -9.95
C ARG A 73 1.23 -0.73 -11.24
N PHE A 74 0.65 -1.91 -11.18
CA PHE A 74 -0.13 -2.46 -12.30
C PHE A 74 -1.57 -1.93 -12.33
N LYS A 75 -2.02 -1.37 -11.21
CA LYS A 75 -3.26 -0.59 -11.04
C LYS A 75 -2.94 0.68 -10.25
N LEU A 76 -3.82 1.67 -10.29
CA LEU A 76 -3.71 2.88 -9.48
C LEU A 76 -3.40 2.57 -7.99
N TRP A 77 -3.97 1.51 -7.46
CA TRP A 77 -4.00 1.13 -6.04
C TRP A 77 -2.84 0.25 -5.59
N TRP A 78 -2.33 -0.62 -6.48
CA TRP A 78 -1.56 -1.80 -6.10
C TRP A 78 -0.30 -2.01 -6.94
N MET A 79 0.74 -2.48 -6.27
CA MET A 79 1.96 -2.98 -6.92
C MET A 79 1.93 -4.50 -7.07
N THR A 80 2.75 -4.99 -8.01
CA THR A 80 3.17 -6.38 -8.15
C THR A 80 4.63 -6.41 -8.61
N GLN A 81 5.24 -7.58 -8.56
CA GLN A 81 6.61 -7.79 -9.02
C GLN A 81 6.70 -7.94 -10.55
N ARG A 82 7.87 -7.61 -11.08
CA ARG A 82 8.32 -7.94 -12.43
C ARG A 82 9.81 -8.25 -12.42
N MET A 83 10.22 -9.28 -13.17
CA MET A 83 11.61 -9.60 -13.42
C MET A 83 11.94 -9.35 -14.89
N GLY A 84 13.19 -8.98 -15.16
CA GLY A 84 13.67 -8.72 -16.51
C GLY A 84 15.20 -8.72 -16.59
N THR A 85 15.70 -8.53 -17.81
CA THR A 85 17.15 -8.51 -18.12
C THR A 85 17.56 -7.32 -18.98
N SER A 86 16.60 -6.47 -19.35
CA SER A 86 16.85 -5.32 -20.23
C SER A 86 15.93 -4.15 -19.87
N GLY A 87 16.32 -2.93 -20.27
CA GLY A 87 15.56 -1.73 -19.95
C GLY A 87 14.10 -1.80 -20.41
N LYS A 88 13.80 -2.37 -21.58
CA LYS A 88 12.41 -2.53 -22.07
C LYS A 88 11.53 -3.41 -21.19
N ASP A 89 12.13 -4.25 -20.33
CA ASP A 89 11.37 -5.10 -19.40
C ASP A 89 10.90 -4.33 -18.15
N VAL A 90 11.41 -3.11 -17.93
CA VAL A 90 11.03 -2.26 -16.78
C VAL A 90 9.65 -1.65 -17.04
N PRO A 91 8.62 -2.04 -16.27
CA PRO A 91 7.26 -1.53 -16.48
C PRO A 91 7.12 -0.05 -16.18
N LEU A 92 6.11 0.58 -16.77
CA LEU A 92 5.62 1.89 -16.31
C LEU A 92 5.29 1.83 -14.80
N GLU A 93 5.42 2.95 -14.10
CA GLU A 93 5.10 3.05 -12.66
C GLU A 93 5.98 2.18 -11.74
N THR A 94 7.21 1.86 -12.14
CA THR A 94 8.17 1.15 -11.28
C THR A 94 8.65 2.07 -10.15
N GLN A 95 8.38 1.66 -8.92
CA GLN A 95 8.69 2.43 -7.70
C GLN A 95 9.86 1.86 -6.89
N PHE A 96 10.33 0.69 -7.26
CA PHE A 96 11.45 0.00 -6.64
C PHE A 96 12.08 -0.92 -7.68
N MET A 97 13.41 -0.92 -7.80
CA MET A 97 14.12 -1.86 -8.68
C MET A 97 15.43 -2.31 -8.00
N LEU A 98 15.67 -3.62 -8.02
CA LEU A 98 16.90 -4.25 -7.54
C LEU A 98 17.58 -4.95 -8.71
N VAL A 99 18.81 -4.57 -9.00
CA VAL A 99 19.63 -5.13 -10.09
C VAL A 99 20.72 -6.03 -9.50
N GLU A 100 20.91 -7.20 -10.10
CA GLU A 100 21.98 -8.14 -9.77
C GLU A 100 23.11 -8.06 -10.80
N SER A 101 24.34 -7.85 -10.36
CA SER A 101 25.53 -7.85 -11.17
C SER A 101 26.51 -8.91 -10.66
N LYS A 102 26.72 -9.98 -11.45
CA LYS A 102 27.69 -11.05 -11.13
C LYS A 102 29.09 -10.66 -11.57
N GLY A 103 30.14 -11.08 -10.85
CA GLY A 103 31.54 -10.94 -11.27
C GLY A 103 31.82 -11.87 -12.43
N GLY A 104 32.32 -11.33 -13.54
CA GLY A 104 32.78 -12.14 -14.68
C GLY A 104 34.23 -12.56 -14.48
N GLY A 105 34.46 -13.86 -14.26
CA GLY A 105 35.67 -14.55 -14.58
C GLY A 105 35.29 -15.65 -15.56
N GLU A 106 35.76 -15.60 -16.81
CA GLU A 106 35.66 -16.75 -17.71
C GLU A 106 36.48 -17.91 -17.09
N GLY A 107 35.80 -18.89 -16.49
CA GLY A 107 36.45 -20.13 -16.08
C GLY A 107 36.05 -20.77 -14.75
N ASP A 108 35.32 -20.10 -13.88
CA ASP A 108 34.93 -20.69 -12.58
C ASP A 108 33.47 -21.14 -12.60
N GLU A 109 33.24 -22.47 -12.72
CA GLU A 109 31.92 -23.13 -12.63
C GLU A 109 31.36 -23.19 -11.20
N GLU A 110 32.04 -22.66 -10.18
CA GLU A 110 31.51 -22.52 -8.83
C GLU A 110 30.94 -21.12 -8.66
N GLU A 111 29.61 -21.03 -8.45
CA GLU A 111 28.86 -19.81 -8.09
C GLU A 111 29.36 -19.29 -6.74
N ASP A 112 30.46 -18.56 -6.70
CA ASP A 112 30.90 -17.84 -5.52
C ASP A 112 30.01 -16.61 -5.31
N SER A 113 29.01 -16.76 -4.44
CA SER A 113 28.07 -15.69 -4.07
C SER A 113 28.76 -14.44 -3.48
N SER A 114 30.02 -14.54 -3.07
CA SER A 114 30.82 -13.43 -2.52
C SER A 114 31.14 -12.34 -3.55
N HIS A 115 31.01 -12.64 -4.83
CA HIS A 115 31.31 -11.71 -5.93
C HIS A 115 30.07 -11.07 -6.57
N THR A 116 28.86 -11.30 -6.07
CA THR A 116 27.64 -10.67 -6.59
C THR A 116 27.39 -9.33 -5.92
N ILE A 117 27.17 -8.28 -6.72
CA ILE A 117 26.77 -6.95 -6.26
C ILE A 117 25.30 -6.75 -6.58
N TYR A 118 24.55 -6.29 -5.59
CA TYR A 118 23.16 -5.87 -5.70
C TYR A 118 23.09 -4.35 -5.65
N THR A 119 22.37 -3.76 -6.59
CA THR A 119 22.16 -2.31 -6.66
C THR A 119 20.66 -2.02 -6.63
N VAL A 120 20.21 -1.29 -5.62
CA VAL A 120 18.81 -0.84 -5.53
C VAL A 120 18.66 0.56 -6.11
N PHE A 121 17.59 0.80 -6.84
CA PHE A 121 17.14 2.10 -7.33
C PHE A 121 15.81 2.43 -6.65
N LEU A 122 15.77 3.54 -5.92
CA LEU A 122 14.59 4.06 -5.23
C LEU A 122 14.21 5.41 -5.83
N PRO A 123 13.19 5.48 -6.70
CA PRO A 123 12.59 6.75 -7.11
C PRO A 123 12.03 7.51 -5.91
N LEU A 124 12.25 8.82 -5.87
CA LEU A 124 11.96 9.67 -4.73
C LEU A 124 10.89 10.72 -5.05
N LEU A 125 10.47 11.42 -4.00
CA LEU A 125 9.77 12.68 -4.11
C LEU A 125 10.78 13.81 -3.95
N GLU A 126 10.77 14.79 -4.84
CA GLU A 126 11.55 16.02 -4.72
C GLU A 126 10.65 17.24 -4.83
N GLY A 127 10.53 18.00 -3.73
CA GLY A 127 9.62 19.13 -3.66
C GLY A 127 8.15 18.71 -3.85
N LEU A 128 7.55 19.13 -4.95
CA LEU A 128 6.17 18.81 -5.33
C LEU A 128 6.08 17.75 -6.44
N PHE A 129 7.21 17.14 -6.80
CA PHE A 129 7.31 16.17 -7.87
C PHE A 129 7.51 14.76 -7.33
N ARG A 130 6.96 13.79 -8.05
CA ARG A 130 7.19 12.36 -7.86
C ARG A 130 8.00 11.81 -9.01
N SER A 131 8.99 10.97 -8.70
CA SER A 131 9.71 10.16 -9.68
C SER A 131 9.21 8.73 -9.69
N VAL A 132 9.23 8.09 -10.86
CA VAL A 132 9.15 6.63 -11.05
C VAL A 132 10.12 6.22 -12.14
N LEU A 133 10.44 4.94 -12.21
CA LEU A 133 11.20 4.36 -13.32
C LEU A 133 10.26 3.73 -14.34
N GLN A 134 10.72 3.67 -15.57
CA GLN A 134 10.11 2.94 -16.68
C GLN A 134 11.17 2.57 -17.71
N GLY A 135 10.85 1.68 -18.62
CA GLY A 135 11.71 1.34 -19.75
C GLY A 135 11.13 1.78 -21.08
N ASN A 136 11.95 1.73 -22.12
CA ASN A 136 11.53 1.99 -23.49
C ASN A 136 12.07 0.92 -24.48
N GLU A 137 11.63 1.00 -25.72
CA GLU A 137 12.00 0.04 -26.77
C GLU A 137 13.50 0.04 -27.15
N ARG A 138 14.26 1.03 -26.69
CA ARG A 138 15.71 1.12 -26.89
C ARG A 138 16.52 0.53 -25.74
N ASN A 139 15.87 -0.19 -24.83
CA ASN A 139 16.43 -0.71 -23.58
C ASN A 139 16.95 0.37 -22.63
N GLU A 140 16.55 1.63 -22.82
CA GLU A 140 16.86 2.68 -21.87
C GLU A 140 15.94 2.59 -20.66
N VAL A 141 16.52 2.75 -19.47
CA VAL A 141 15.78 3.05 -18.25
C VAL A 141 15.55 4.55 -18.20
N GLU A 142 14.35 4.96 -17.88
CA GLU A 142 13.93 6.36 -17.83
C GLU A 142 13.41 6.72 -16.44
N ILE A 143 13.62 7.97 -16.03
CA ILE A 143 12.93 8.60 -14.89
C ILE A 143 11.75 9.40 -15.44
N CYS A 144 10.53 9.03 -15.05
CA CYS A 144 9.36 9.88 -15.23
C CYS A 144 9.19 10.76 -13.97
N LEU A 145 9.29 12.07 -14.14
CA LEU A 145 9.17 13.08 -13.09
C LEU A 145 7.90 13.91 -13.33
N GLU A 146 6.99 13.94 -12.38
CA GLU A 146 5.71 14.62 -12.56
C GLU A 146 5.16 15.26 -11.28
N SER A 147 4.44 16.38 -11.44
CA SER A 147 3.74 17.08 -10.35
C SER A 147 2.25 16.74 -10.26
N GLY A 148 1.63 16.31 -11.36
CA GLY A 148 0.17 16.14 -11.46
C GLY A 148 -0.62 17.47 -11.47
N ASP A 149 0.06 18.61 -11.68
CA ASP A 149 -0.55 19.93 -11.79
C ASP A 149 0.21 20.75 -12.85
N SER A 150 -0.47 21.16 -13.91
CA SER A 150 0.14 21.93 -15.01
C SER A 150 0.72 23.28 -14.58
N ALA A 151 0.28 23.83 -13.46
CA ALA A 151 0.80 25.06 -12.88
C ALA A 151 2.09 24.84 -12.07
N VAL A 152 2.39 23.61 -11.69
CA VAL A 152 3.60 23.24 -10.92
C VAL A 152 4.62 22.66 -11.87
N GLN A 153 5.65 23.43 -12.19
CA GLN A 153 6.65 23.14 -13.22
C GLN A 153 8.07 23.23 -12.68
N THR A 154 8.96 22.41 -13.23
CA THR A 154 10.41 22.47 -13.00
C THR A 154 11.16 22.15 -14.28
N ASN A 155 12.44 22.51 -14.37
CA ASN A 155 13.33 22.05 -15.42
C ASN A 155 14.47 21.16 -14.88
N GLN A 156 14.47 20.85 -13.59
CA GLN A 156 15.52 20.04 -12.98
C GLN A 156 15.04 19.32 -11.72
N GLY A 157 15.74 18.26 -11.35
CA GLY A 157 15.69 17.61 -10.07
C GLY A 157 17.07 17.08 -9.70
N GLN A 158 17.47 17.23 -8.45
CA GLN A 158 18.81 16.84 -7.98
C GLN A 158 18.82 15.44 -7.34
N CYS A 159 17.72 15.05 -6.70
CA CYS A 159 17.60 13.81 -5.95
C CYS A 159 16.37 13.01 -6.42
N LEU A 160 16.31 12.66 -7.70
CA LEU A 160 15.16 11.99 -8.31
C LEU A 160 15.12 10.50 -8.03
N VAL A 161 16.29 9.85 -7.97
CA VAL A 161 16.44 8.42 -7.63
C VAL A 161 17.62 8.28 -6.70
N TYR A 162 17.45 7.53 -5.60
CA TYR A 162 18.55 7.11 -4.75
C TYR A 162 19.02 5.73 -5.14
N MET A 163 20.32 5.54 -5.23
CA MET A 163 20.97 4.26 -5.45
C MET A 163 21.78 3.84 -4.24
N HIS A 164 21.73 2.55 -3.93
CA HIS A 164 22.59 1.94 -2.91
C HIS A 164 23.08 0.58 -3.40
N ALA A 165 24.31 0.19 -3.02
CA ALA A 165 24.89 -1.06 -3.50
C ALA A 165 25.63 -1.83 -2.41
N GLY A 166 25.70 -3.17 -2.57
CA GLY A 166 26.39 -4.06 -1.65
C GLY A 166 26.23 -5.53 -2.03
N THR A 167 26.72 -6.42 -1.19
CA THR A 167 26.74 -7.89 -1.44
C THR A 167 25.54 -8.64 -0.87
N ASN A 168 24.82 -8.04 0.07
CA ASN A 168 23.61 -8.62 0.65
C ASN A 168 22.36 -7.83 0.17
N PRO A 169 21.48 -8.42 -0.66
CA PRO A 169 20.35 -7.69 -1.24
C PRO A 169 19.40 -7.11 -0.19
N PHE A 170 19.18 -7.82 0.89
CA PHE A 170 18.27 -7.37 1.95
C PHE A 170 18.83 -6.20 2.76
N GLU A 171 20.12 -6.25 3.08
CA GLU A 171 20.81 -5.13 3.74
C GLU A 171 20.86 -3.90 2.86
N VAL A 172 21.12 -4.08 1.56
CA VAL A 172 21.13 -3.02 0.55
C VAL A 172 19.78 -2.28 0.53
N ILE A 173 18.67 -3.01 0.52
CA ILE A 173 17.33 -2.42 0.55
C ILE A 173 17.09 -1.65 1.84
N THR A 174 17.35 -2.28 3.00
CA THR A 174 17.14 -1.66 4.31
C THR A 174 18.00 -0.41 4.50
N GLN A 175 19.28 -0.46 4.14
CA GLN A 175 20.15 0.70 4.24
C GLN A 175 19.74 1.82 3.30
N ALA A 176 19.34 1.49 2.06
CA ALA A 176 18.84 2.48 1.11
C ALA A 176 17.64 3.25 1.66
N VAL A 177 16.63 2.55 2.19
CA VAL A 177 15.44 3.22 2.75
C VAL A 177 15.80 4.05 3.99
N LYS A 178 16.71 3.59 4.85
CA LYS A 178 17.19 4.37 6.01
C LYS A 178 17.96 5.63 5.58
N GLU A 179 18.75 5.59 4.52
CA GLU A 179 19.41 6.80 4.00
C GLU A 179 18.41 7.77 3.37
N VAL A 180 17.41 7.26 2.64
CA VAL A 180 16.31 8.08 2.10
C VAL A 180 15.48 8.70 3.24
N GLU A 181 15.21 7.97 4.34
CA GLU A 181 14.57 8.53 5.55
C GLU A 181 15.34 9.75 6.09
N LYS A 182 16.66 9.63 6.23
CA LYS A 182 17.53 10.73 6.71
C LYS A 182 17.51 11.93 5.76
N HIS A 183 17.48 11.66 4.45
CA HIS A 183 17.45 12.71 3.44
C HIS A 183 16.10 13.43 3.40
N MET A 184 15.01 12.70 3.26
CA MET A 184 13.67 13.26 3.06
C MET A 184 13.04 13.80 4.35
N LYS A 185 13.19 13.11 5.48
CA LYS A 185 12.60 13.46 6.80
C LYS A 185 11.07 13.54 6.81
N THR A 186 10.42 13.02 5.79
CA THR A 186 8.96 13.06 5.60
C THR A 186 8.25 11.79 6.03
N PHE A 187 8.98 10.70 6.16
CA PHE A 187 8.51 9.40 6.64
C PHE A 187 9.45 8.86 7.73
N VAL A 188 9.08 7.74 8.33
CA VAL A 188 9.88 7.04 9.35
C VAL A 188 9.96 5.56 8.98
N HIS A 189 11.17 4.98 9.09
CA HIS A 189 11.38 3.55 8.86
C HIS A 189 10.59 2.71 9.87
N ARG A 190 10.05 1.55 9.44
CA ARG A 190 9.15 0.70 10.24
C ARG A 190 9.69 0.33 11.63
N GLU A 191 10.99 0.14 11.77
CA GLU A 191 11.62 -0.22 13.05
C GLU A 191 11.41 0.82 14.17
N LYS A 192 11.11 2.06 13.81
CA LYS A 192 10.88 3.17 14.73
C LYS A 192 9.40 3.42 15.00
N LYS A 193 8.49 2.67 14.35
CA LYS A 193 7.04 2.83 14.46
C LYS A 193 6.48 1.92 15.54
N LYS A 194 5.47 2.40 16.27
CA LYS A 194 4.69 1.59 17.20
C LYS A 194 3.76 0.66 16.40
N LEU A 195 3.97 -0.66 16.52
CA LEU A 195 3.05 -1.64 15.98
C LEU A 195 1.78 -1.69 16.83
N PRO A 196 0.58 -1.74 16.22
CA PRO A 196 -0.67 -1.92 16.94
C PRO A 196 -0.80 -3.36 17.48
N SER A 197 -1.39 -3.48 18.66
CA SER A 197 -1.45 -4.75 19.41
C SER A 197 -2.39 -5.80 18.80
N PHE A 198 -3.28 -5.41 17.88
CA PHE A 198 -4.19 -6.37 17.23
C PHE A 198 -3.44 -7.46 16.44
N LEU A 199 -2.21 -7.20 16.00
CA LEU A 199 -1.41 -8.12 15.20
C LEU A 199 -1.18 -9.50 15.86
N ASP A 200 -1.22 -9.58 17.19
CA ASP A 200 -0.98 -10.79 17.94
C ASP A 200 -2.28 -11.60 18.22
N TRP A 201 -3.41 -11.16 17.64
CA TRP A 201 -4.71 -11.72 17.89
C TRP A 201 -5.42 -12.17 16.62
N PHE A 202 -6.06 -13.34 16.67
CA PHE A 202 -6.90 -13.84 15.59
C PHE A 202 -8.06 -12.90 15.35
N GLY A 203 -8.31 -12.59 14.07
CA GLY A 203 -9.32 -11.65 13.64
C GLY A 203 -10.38 -12.22 12.70
N TRP A 204 -11.47 -11.46 12.59
CA TRP A 204 -12.51 -11.65 11.59
C TRP A 204 -12.84 -10.32 10.93
N CYS A 205 -12.98 -10.34 9.60
CA CYS A 205 -13.37 -9.20 8.77
C CYS A 205 -14.72 -9.49 8.13
N THR A 206 -15.61 -8.50 8.11
CA THR A 206 -16.97 -8.71 7.61
C THR A 206 -17.09 -8.65 6.09
N TRP A 207 -16.01 -8.30 5.35
CA TRP A 207 -16.10 -8.01 3.91
C TRP A 207 -16.69 -9.17 3.09
N ASP A 208 -15.98 -10.27 2.90
CA ASP A 208 -16.50 -11.37 2.08
C ASP A 208 -17.69 -12.10 2.72
N ALA A 209 -17.89 -11.94 4.02
CA ALA A 209 -19.05 -12.49 4.70
C ALA A 209 -20.35 -11.84 4.26
N PHE A 210 -20.34 -10.51 4.04
CA PHE A 210 -21.55 -9.73 3.82
C PHE A 210 -21.41 -8.67 2.72
N TYR A 211 -20.19 -8.32 2.31
CA TYR A 211 -19.91 -7.13 1.52
C TYR A 211 -20.58 -5.89 2.17
N THR A 212 -21.18 -5.02 1.36
CA THR A 212 -21.88 -3.83 1.86
C THR A 212 -23.20 -4.12 2.61
N ASP A 213 -23.64 -5.38 2.67
CA ASP A 213 -24.88 -5.78 3.36
C ASP A 213 -24.67 -6.12 4.84
N VAL A 214 -23.50 -5.82 5.39
CA VAL A 214 -23.19 -6.01 6.82
C VAL A 214 -24.23 -5.33 7.73
N THR A 215 -24.65 -6.05 8.78
CA THR A 215 -25.63 -5.58 9.78
C THR A 215 -25.12 -5.83 11.20
N ALA A 216 -25.68 -5.14 12.19
CA ALA A 216 -25.37 -5.39 13.60
C ALA A 216 -25.57 -6.87 14.00
N GLU A 217 -26.70 -7.47 13.58
CA GLU A 217 -27.01 -8.87 13.84
C GLU A 217 -26.01 -9.82 13.15
N GLY A 218 -25.63 -9.54 11.88
CA GLY A 218 -24.64 -10.33 11.15
C GLY A 218 -23.29 -10.34 11.83
N VAL A 219 -22.87 -9.21 12.40
CA VAL A 219 -21.61 -9.11 13.17
C VAL A 219 -21.68 -10.02 14.40
N GLU A 220 -22.75 -9.99 15.17
CA GLU A 220 -22.92 -10.82 16.37
C GLU A 220 -22.94 -12.30 16.01
N GLN A 221 -23.68 -12.70 14.97
CA GLN A 221 -23.73 -14.09 14.49
C GLN A 221 -22.36 -14.63 14.08
N GLY A 222 -21.52 -13.82 13.41
CA GLY A 222 -20.18 -14.19 13.02
C GLY A 222 -19.25 -14.43 14.21
N LEU A 223 -19.26 -13.52 15.17
CA LEU A 223 -18.49 -13.65 16.41
C LEU A 223 -18.91 -14.89 17.22
N GLU A 224 -20.23 -15.10 17.35
CA GLU A 224 -20.75 -16.26 18.06
C GLU A 224 -20.35 -17.57 17.39
N SER A 225 -20.46 -17.68 16.06
CA SER A 225 -20.17 -18.92 15.33
C SER A 225 -18.70 -19.33 15.44
N LEU A 226 -17.76 -18.38 15.33
CA LEU A 226 -16.33 -18.61 15.49
C LEU A 226 -15.98 -18.99 16.94
N SER A 227 -16.57 -18.32 17.91
CA SER A 227 -16.35 -18.61 19.34
C SER A 227 -16.84 -19.99 19.72
N LYS A 228 -18.04 -20.41 19.27
CA LYS A 228 -18.58 -21.75 19.47
C LYS A 228 -17.67 -22.88 18.90
N GLY A 229 -16.98 -22.59 17.81
CA GLY A 229 -16.01 -23.51 17.21
C GLY A 229 -14.65 -23.59 17.90
N GLY A 230 -14.44 -22.82 18.95
CA GLY A 230 -13.20 -22.80 19.73
C GLY A 230 -12.06 -21.97 19.13
N THR A 231 -12.36 -21.08 18.19
CA THR A 231 -11.43 -20.10 17.62
C THR A 231 -11.99 -18.69 17.77
N PRO A 232 -12.07 -18.17 19.00
CA PRO A 232 -12.71 -16.90 19.28
C PRO A 232 -11.91 -15.74 18.68
N PRO A 233 -12.50 -14.90 17.81
CA PRO A 233 -11.83 -13.72 17.31
C PRO A 233 -11.65 -12.70 18.44
N ARG A 234 -10.45 -12.15 18.54
CA ARG A 234 -10.08 -11.08 19.47
C ARG A 234 -9.87 -9.76 18.76
N PHE A 235 -9.84 -9.80 17.45
CA PHE A 235 -9.79 -8.66 16.56
C PHE A 235 -10.96 -8.73 15.58
N LEU A 236 -11.62 -7.61 15.36
CA LEU A 236 -12.75 -7.46 14.44
C LEU A 236 -12.54 -6.28 13.53
N ILE A 237 -12.75 -6.46 12.22
CA ILE A 237 -12.90 -5.37 11.25
C ILE A 237 -14.35 -5.35 10.77
N ILE A 238 -15.08 -4.28 11.06
CA ILE A 238 -16.34 -3.96 10.37
C ILE A 238 -15.95 -3.20 9.10
N ASP A 239 -16.05 -3.90 7.97
CA ASP A 239 -15.64 -3.38 6.67
C ASP A 239 -16.71 -2.47 6.05
N ASP A 240 -16.59 -2.10 4.75
CA ASP A 240 -17.52 -1.22 4.05
C ASP A 240 -19.00 -1.68 4.21
N GLY A 241 -19.90 -0.73 4.37
CA GLY A 241 -21.34 -0.96 4.46
C GLY A 241 -22.01 -0.45 5.74
N TRP A 242 -21.25 0.11 6.70
CA TRP A 242 -21.81 0.63 7.97
C TRP A 242 -22.14 2.13 7.92
N GLN A 243 -21.54 2.89 7.00
CA GLN A 243 -21.59 4.36 6.95
C GLN A 243 -22.89 4.89 6.33
N GLN A 244 -23.24 6.13 6.68
CA GLN A 244 -24.32 6.87 6.02
C GLN A 244 -23.82 7.39 4.66
N ILE A 245 -24.39 6.89 3.58
CA ILE A 245 -24.06 7.27 2.21
C ILE A 245 -25.31 7.70 1.43
N GLU A 246 -25.10 8.31 0.28
CA GLU A 246 -26.18 8.67 -0.64
C GLU A 246 -27.03 7.43 -0.96
N LYS A 247 -28.34 7.57 -0.79
CA LYS A 247 -29.30 6.55 -1.26
C LYS A 247 -29.44 6.68 -2.76
N LYS A 248 -29.34 5.55 -3.48
CA LYS A 248 -29.70 5.51 -4.91
C LYS A 248 -31.21 5.74 -5.01
N ASP A 249 -31.63 6.67 -5.88
CA ASP A 249 -33.03 6.81 -6.24
C ASP A 249 -33.49 5.49 -6.86
N LYS A 250 -34.49 4.86 -6.21
CA LYS A 250 -35.08 3.59 -6.65
C LYS A 250 -35.85 3.70 -7.97
N ASP A 251 -36.05 4.93 -8.47
CA ASP A 251 -36.86 5.20 -9.68
C ASP A 251 -36.09 5.28 -10.99
N SER A 252 -34.77 5.09 -10.99
CA SER A 252 -34.05 4.98 -12.24
C SER A 252 -34.12 3.52 -12.77
N ASN A 253 -34.86 3.30 -13.84
CA ASN A 253 -34.87 2.07 -14.67
C ASN A 253 -33.49 1.80 -15.34
N VAL A 254 -32.43 2.34 -14.82
CA VAL A 254 -31.05 2.09 -15.28
C VAL A 254 -30.60 0.79 -14.65
N VAL A 255 -30.27 -0.18 -15.48
CA VAL A 255 -29.59 -1.41 -15.06
C VAL A 255 -28.36 -0.98 -14.25
N VAL A 256 -28.36 -1.29 -12.96
CA VAL A 256 -27.25 -0.96 -12.05
C VAL A 256 -26.04 -1.76 -12.52
N GLN A 257 -25.07 -1.10 -13.16
CA GLN A 257 -23.79 -1.73 -13.44
C GLN A 257 -23.11 -2.13 -12.13
N GLU A 258 -22.51 -3.31 -12.11
CA GLU A 258 -21.65 -3.76 -11.01
C GLU A 258 -20.60 -2.67 -10.78
N GLY A 259 -20.43 -2.21 -9.52
CA GLY A 259 -19.52 -1.10 -9.18
C GLY A 259 -20.15 0.29 -9.10
N ALA A 260 -21.43 0.47 -9.44
CA ALA A 260 -22.10 1.79 -9.31
C ALA A 260 -22.15 2.31 -7.84
N GLN A 261 -22.02 1.43 -6.82
CA GLN A 261 -21.87 1.81 -5.42
C GLN A 261 -20.58 2.60 -5.16
N PHE A 262 -19.54 2.41 -5.96
CA PHE A 262 -18.23 3.07 -5.81
C PHE A 262 -18.27 4.58 -6.13
N ALA A 263 -19.34 5.10 -6.73
CA ALA A 263 -19.53 6.54 -6.90
C ALA A 263 -20.35 7.19 -5.77
N SER A 264 -20.89 6.42 -4.83
CA SER A 264 -21.67 6.97 -3.69
C SER A 264 -20.79 7.81 -2.77
N ARG A 265 -21.38 8.87 -2.18
CA ARG A 265 -20.70 9.82 -1.32
C ARG A 265 -21.20 9.73 0.11
N LEU A 266 -20.32 10.02 1.05
CA LEU A 266 -20.64 10.08 2.48
C LEU A 266 -21.59 11.24 2.76
N THR A 267 -22.67 10.99 3.52
CA THR A 267 -23.66 11.98 3.91
C THR A 267 -23.71 12.27 5.40
N GLY A 268 -22.95 11.53 6.20
CA GLY A 268 -22.83 11.71 7.64
C GLY A 268 -21.69 10.87 8.21
N ILE A 269 -21.19 11.23 9.39
CA ILE A 269 -20.07 10.54 10.06
C ILE A 269 -20.50 9.36 10.93
N LYS A 270 -21.80 9.09 11.03
CA LYS A 270 -22.38 8.04 11.87
C LYS A 270 -22.74 6.80 11.05
N GLU A 271 -23.12 5.76 11.77
CA GLU A 271 -23.65 4.52 11.18
C GLU A 271 -25.01 4.71 10.50
N ASN A 272 -25.28 3.84 9.53
CA ASN A 272 -26.56 3.80 8.83
C ASN A 272 -27.62 2.95 9.58
N GLU A 273 -28.84 2.90 9.02
CA GLU A 273 -29.98 2.22 9.63
C GLU A 273 -29.78 0.71 9.89
N LYS A 274 -28.87 0.02 9.19
CA LYS A 274 -28.58 -1.41 9.40
C LYS A 274 -27.93 -1.69 10.76
N PHE A 275 -27.36 -0.67 11.37
CA PHE A 275 -26.75 -0.71 12.71
C PHE A 275 -27.68 -0.15 13.78
N GLN A 276 -28.82 0.43 13.41
CA GLN A 276 -29.83 0.97 14.31
C GLN A 276 -30.95 -0.07 14.48
N LYS A 277 -31.04 -0.73 15.65
CA LYS A 277 -32.21 -1.57 15.96
C LYS A 277 -33.44 -0.67 16.22
N ASN A 278 -34.49 -0.83 15.44
CA ASN A 278 -35.83 -0.35 15.72
C ASN A 278 -36.52 -1.31 16.68
N ASP A 279 -36.11 -1.38 17.92
CA ASP A 279 -36.88 -2.06 18.94
C ASP A 279 -37.96 -1.07 19.42
N ARG A 280 -39.17 -1.21 18.86
CA ARG A 280 -40.30 -0.32 19.14
C ARG A 280 -40.71 -0.24 20.61
N ASN A 281 -40.09 -1.05 21.49
CA ASN A 281 -40.41 -1.20 22.90
C ASN A 281 -39.27 -0.89 23.87
N SER A 282 -38.09 -0.46 23.42
CA SER A 282 -36.98 -0.12 24.32
C SER A 282 -36.44 1.29 24.04
N GLU A 283 -36.30 2.10 25.09
CA GLU A 283 -35.59 3.38 25.06
C GLU A 283 -34.07 3.25 24.83
N GLN A 284 -33.59 2.03 24.58
CA GLN A 284 -32.17 1.76 24.39
C GLN A 284 -31.76 2.07 22.94
N VAL A 285 -31.02 3.15 22.78
CA VAL A 285 -30.40 3.58 21.51
C VAL A 285 -29.43 2.49 21.10
N SER A 286 -29.84 1.71 20.10
CA SER A 286 -28.95 0.79 19.37
C SER A 286 -28.20 1.60 18.32
N GLY A 287 -26.94 1.33 18.12
CA GLY A 287 -26.08 1.98 17.14
C GLY A 287 -24.75 1.28 17.10
N LEU A 288 -23.75 1.88 16.46
CA LEU A 288 -22.41 1.32 16.40
C LEU A 288 -21.85 1.02 17.81
N LYS A 289 -22.12 1.91 18.78
CA LYS A 289 -21.72 1.69 20.18
C LYS A 289 -22.24 0.37 20.75
N HIS A 290 -23.51 0.05 20.51
CA HIS A 290 -24.08 -1.22 20.98
C HIS A 290 -23.36 -2.43 20.38
N VAL A 291 -23.09 -2.41 19.07
CA VAL A 291 -22.34 -3.49 18.41
C VAL A 291 -20.95 -3.66 19.01
N VAL A 292 -20.26 -2.54 19.28
CA VAL A 292 -18.94 -2.56 19.93
C VAL A 292 -19.03 -3.12 21.35
N ASP A 293 -20.02 -2.70 22.13
CA ASP A 293 -20.23 -3.16 23.50
C ASP A 293 -20.52 -4.68 23.52
N VAL A 294 -21.39 -5.18 22.65
CA VAL A 294 -21.67 -6.63 22.50
C VAL A 294 -20.41 -7.39 22.09
N ALA A 295 -19.68 -6.93 21.10
CA ALA A 295 -18.43 -7.57 20.66
C ALA A 295 -17.41 -7.67 21.80
N LYS A 296 -17.22 -6.60 22.56
CA LYS A 296 -16.23 -6.56 23.64
C LYS A 296 -16.68 -7.30 24.92
N GLN A 297 -17.93 -7.12 25.35
CA GLN A 297 -18.41 -7.67 26.62
C GLN A 297 -18.89 -9.13 26.52
N HIS A 298 -19.55 -9.50 25.42
CA HIS A 298 -20.10 -10.85 25.26
C HIS A 298 -19.15 -11.80 24.52
N HIS A 299 -18.39 -11.27 23.53
CA HIS A 299 -17.49 -12.08 22.71
C HIS A 299 -16.02 -11.87 23.05
N ASN A 300 -15.70 -10.98 24.01
CA ASN A 300 -14.36 -10.69 24.46
C ASN A 300 -13.40 -10.26 23.33
N VAL A 301 -13.93 -9.52 22.35
CA VAL A 301 -13.13 -8.85 21.32
C VAL A 301 -12.27 -7.79 22.00
N LYS A 302 -10.96 -7.79 21.72
CA LYS A 302 -10.01 -6.84 22.32
C LYS A 302 -9.84 -5.60 21.47
N PHE A 303 -9.84 -5.75 20.15
CA PHE A 303 -9.64 -4.66 19.20
C PHE A 303 -10.74 -4.71 18.14
N LEU A 304 -11.40 -3.59 17.93
CA LEU A 304 -12.42 -3.43 16.90
C LEU A 304 -12.06 -2.23 16.03
N TYR A 305 -11.88 -2.48 14.74
CA TYR A 305 -11.62 -1.47 13.73
C TYR A 305 -12.81 -1.34 12.80
N VAL A 306 -13.00 -0.15 12.25
CA VAL A 306 -14.00 0.09 11.20
C VAL A 306 -13.33 0.64 9.94
N TRP A 307 -13.91 0.33 8.81
CA TRP A 307 -13.48 0.78 7.51
C TRP A 307 -13.97 2.21 7.20
N HIS A 308 -13.14 3.01 6.57
CA HIS A 308 -13.54 4.18 5.80
C HIS A 308 -12.55 4.41 4.66
N ALA A 309 -13.00 5.09 3.58
CA ALA A 309 -12.09 5.53 2.54
C ALA A 309 -11.29 6.77 2.98
N LEU A 310 -10.11 7.00 2.40
CA LEU A 310 -9.29 8.19 2.70
C LEU A 310 -10.08 9.48 2.46
N ALA A 311 -10.89 9.53 1.41
CA ALA A 311 -11.77 10.66 1.11
C ALA A 311 -13.13 10.64 1.87
N GLY A 312 -13.31 9.70 2.81
CA GLY A 312 -14.55 9.50 3.58
C GLY A 312 -15.36 8.29 3.12
N TYR A 313 -15.70 8.20 1.86
CA TYR A 313 -16.28 7.05 1.18
C TYR A 313 -15.66 6.93 -0.23
N TRP A 314 -16.05 5.95 -1.03
CA TRP A 314 -15.54 5.75 -2.38
C TRP A 314 -15.63 7.03 -3.24
N GLY A 315 -16.81 7.64 -3.32
CA GLY A 315 -17.05 8.91 -4.02
C GLY A 315 -16.77 10.16 -3.16
N GLY A 316 -16.06 10.03 -2.04
CA GLY A 316 -15.74 11.12 -1.13
C GLY A 316 -16.90 11.54 -0.24
N VAL A 317 -16.93 12.81 0.15
CA VAL A 317 -17.98 13.44 0.97
C VAL A 317 -18.94 14.19 0.06
N LYS A 318 -20.26 14.08 0.32
CA LYS A 318 -21.25 14.81 -0.47
C LYS A 318 -21.12 16.31 -0.26
N PRO A 319 -20.93 17.11 -1.34
CA PRO A 319 -20.95 18.57 -1.23
C PRO A 319 -22.27 19.06 -0.61
N ALA A 320 -22.18 20.03 0.28
CA ALA A 320 -23.33 20.63 0.97
C ALA A 320 -24.27 19.63 1.68
N ALA A 321 -23.76 18.45 2.09
CA ALA A 321 -24.52 17.54 2.93
C ALA A 321 -24.86 18.18 4.28
N THR A 322 -26.12 18.01 4.73
CA THR A 322 -26.61 18.62 5.97
C THR A 322 -25.74 18.21 7.17
N GLY A 323 -25.19 19.18 7.87
CA GLY A 323 -24.29 18.98 9.01
C GLY A 323 -22.84 18.74 8.65
N MET A 324 -22.47 18.76 7.37
CA MET A 324 -21.11 18.59 6.86
C MET A 324 -20.61 19.79 6.02
N GLU A 325 -21.38 20.87 5.98
CA GLU A 325 -21.09 22.06 5.17
C GLU A 325 -19.76 22.72 5.55
N HIS A 326 -19.37 22.61 6.82
CA HIS A 326 -18.14 23.21 7.36
C HIS A 326 -16.83 22.56 6.85
N TYR A 327 -16.91 21.43 6.13
CA TYR A 327 -15.74 20.82 5.51
C TYR A 327 -15.39 21.43 4.16
N ASP A 328 -16.19 22.37 3.63
CA ASP A 328 -15.96 23.03 2.35
C ASP A 328 -15.70 22.04 1.22
N THR A 329 -16.50 20.97 1.15
CA THR A 329 -16.35 19.91 0.17
C THR A 329 -16.75 20.40 -1.22
N ALA A 330 -15.88 20.15 -2.20
CA ALA A 330 -16.11 20.45 -3.60
C ALA A 330 -15.97 19.20 -4.48
N LEU A 331 -16.70 19.17 -5.59
CA LEU A 331 -16.58 18.08 -6.55
C LEU A 331 -15.24 18.23 -7.31
N ALA A 332 -14.46 17.17 -7.34
CA ALA A 332 -13.19 17.08 -8.04
C ALA A 332 -13.17 15.83 -8.95
N TYR A 333 -12.52 15.94 -10.11
CA TYR A 333 -12.44 14.86 -11.08
C TYR A 333 -11.01 14.33 -11.16
N PRO A 334 -10.80 13.01 -11.05
CA PRO A 334 -9.49 12.39 -11.16
C PRO A 334 -8.80 12.71 -12.50
N VAL A 335 -7.52 13.04 -12.42
CA VAL A 335 -6.61 13.12 -13.56
C VAL A 335 -5.49 12.12 -13.31
N THR A 336 -5.55 11.00 -14.00
CA THR A 336 -4.57 9.92 -13.86
C THR A 336 -3.28 10.25 -14.61
N CYS A 337 -2.16 9.70 -14.16
CA CYS A 337 -0.89 9.85 -14.85
C CYS A 337 -0.78 8.84 -16.00
N LEU A 338 0.04 9.20 -17.02
CA LEU A 338 0.24 8.37 -18.21
C LEU A 338 0.71 6.94 -17.90
N GLY A 339 1.52 6.77 -16.84
CA GLY A 339 2.00 5.45 -16.42
C GLY A 339 0.87 4.56 -15.91
N VAL A 340 -0.04 5.10 -15.09
CA VAL A 340 -1.22 4.37 -14.62
C VAL A 340 -2.16 4.06 -15.78
N GLU A 341 -2.42 5.01 -16.66
CA GLU A 341 -3.26 4.78 -17.85
C GLU A 341 -2.66 3.70 -18.77
N GLY A 342 -1.34 3.66 -18.93
CA GLY A 342 -0.66 2.62 -19.70
C GLY A 342 -0.79 1.22 -19.10
N ASN A 343 -0.76 1.10 -17.77
CA ASN A 343 -0.89 -0.19 -17.08
C ASN A 343 -2.35 -0.61 -16.84
N GLN A 344 -3.27 0.36 -16.69
CA GLN A 344 -4.69 0.18 -16.40
C GLN A 344 -5.53 1.12 -17.28
N PRO A 345 -5.71 0.80 -18.59
CA PRO A 345 -6.39 1.71 -19.52
C PRO A 345 -7.85 2.01 -19.20
N ASP A 346 -8.54 1.11 -18.50
CA ASP A 346 -9.93 1.25 -18.08
C ASP A 346 -10.14 2.24 -16.93
N ILE A 347 -9.06 2.70 -16.28
CA ILE A 347 -9.16 3.67 -15.16
C ILE A 347 -9.85 4.98 -15.57
N VAL A 348 -9.73 5.41 -16.83
CA VAL A 348 -10.33 6.65 -17.33
C VAL A 348 -11.86 6.59 -17.43
N ILE A 349 -12.43 5.39 -17.48
CA ILE A 349 -13.88 5.14 -17.48
C ILE A 349 -14.38 4.60 -16.14
N ASP A 350 -13.50 4.54 -15.13
CA ASP A 350 -13.88 4.18 -13.77
C ASP A 350 -14.98 5.10 -13.24
N SER A 351 -15.82 4.57 -12.38
CA SER A 351 -16.97 5.28 -11.81
C SER A 351 -16.57 6.61 -11.15
N LEU A 352 -15.41 6.65 -10.47
CA LEU A 352 -14.89 7.88 -9.84
C LEU A 352 -14.41 8.89 -10.88
N SER A 353 -13.83 8.43 -11.98
CA SER A 353 -13.39 9.31 -13.08
C SER A 353 -14.58 9.98 -13.77
N VAL A 354 -15.68 9.24 -13.94
CA VAL A 354 -16.89 9.73 -14.61
C VAL A 354 -17.73 10.65 -13.74
N HIS A 355 -17.96 10.27 -12.48
CA HIS A 355 -18.87 10.97 -11.57
C HIS A 355 -18.17 11.99 -10.66
N GLY A 356 -16.85 11.97 -10.62
CA GLY A 356 -16.07 12.79 -9.72
C GLY A 356 -16.20 12.37 -8.26
N LEU A 357 -15.37 12.98 -7.43
CA LEU A 357 -15.26 12.70 -6.01
C LEU A 357 -15.50 13.98 -5.21
N GLY A 358 -16.27 13.89 -4.13
CA GLY A 358 -16.44 14.99 -3.18
C GLY A 358 -15.19 15.13 -2.31
N LEU A 359 -14.31 16.07 -2.68
CA LEU A 359 -13.05 16.32 -2.00
C LEU A 359 -13.25 17.32 -0.87
N VAL A 360 -13.00 16.90 0.36
CA VAL A 360 -12.91 17.79 1.52
C VAL A 360 -11.73 18.74 1.31
N HIS A 361 -11.95 20.05 1.53
CA HIS A 361 -10.89 21.04 1.32
C HIS A 361 -9.65 20.69 2.17
N PRO A 362 -8.41 20.71 1.61
CA PRO A 362 -7.20 20.26 2.32
C PRO A 362 -6.97 20.93 3.69
N LYS A 363 -7.41 22.19 3.86
CA LYS A 363 -7.34 22.90 5.15
C LYS A 363 -8.38 22.43 6.18
N LYS A 364 -9.37 21.64 5.77
CA LYS A 364 -10.47 21.13 6.61
C LYS A 364 -10.38 19.63 6.85
N VAL A 365 -9.52 18.91 6.15
CA VAL A 365 -9.48 17.44 6.21
C VAL A 365 -9.10 16.92 7.59
N PHE A 366 -8.28 17.65 8.37
CA PHE A 366 -8.03 17.27 9.77
C PHE A 366 -9.30 17.35 10.62
N ASN A 367 -10.11 18.38 10.45
CA ASN A 367 -11.39 18.50 11.17
C ASN A 367 -12.31 17.34 10.84
N PHE A 368 -12.40 16.97 9.54
CA PHE A 368 -13.19 15.84 9.08
C PHE A 368 -12.74 14.54 9.76
N TYR A 369 -11.46 14.19 9.69
CA TYR A 369 -10.96 12.97 10.32
C TYR A 369 -11.11 13.01 11.84
N ASN A 370 -10.82 14.14 12.48
CA ASN A 370 -10.92 14.23 13.92
C ASN A 370 -12.36 14.08 14.43
N GLU A 371 -13.34 14.61 13.72
CA GLU A 371 -14.75 14.43 14.07
C GLU A 371 -15.20 12.99 13.87
N LEU A 372 -14.86 12.37 12.72
CA LEU A 372 -15.13 10.96 12.44
C LEU A 372 -14.48 10.04 13.48
N HIS A 373 -13.17 10.17 13.70
CA HIS A 373 -12.42 9.31 14.62
C HIS A 373 -12.81 9.54 16.09
N SER A 374 -13.12 10.77 16.48
CA SER A 374 -13.63 11.06 17.81
C SER A 374 -15.00 10.41 18.06
N TYR A 375 -15.89 10.43 17.06
CA TYR A 375 -17.15 9.71 17.13
C TYR A 375 -16.91 8.20 17.29
N LEU A 376 -16.05 7.60 16.46
CA LEU A 376 -15.71 6.18 16.53
C LEU A 376 -15.09 5.80 17.89
N ALA A 377 -14.16 6.58 18.40
CA ALA A 377 -13.56 6.37 19.71
C ALA A 377 -14.60 6.48 20.83
N SER A 378 -15.59 7.39 20.73
CA SER A 378 -16.70 7.50 21.69
C SER A 378 -17.61 6.28 21.70
N CYS A 379 -17.69 5.56 20.58
CA CYS A 379 -18.37 4.27 20.47
C CYS A 379 -17.54 3.09 21.01
N GLY A 380 -16.26 3.31 21.36
CA GLY A 380 -15.36 2.27 21.85
C GLY A 380 -14.58 1.55 20.72
N VAL A 381 -14.55 2.09 19.50
CA VAL A 381 -13.72 1.62 18.39
C VAL A 381 -12.25 1.92 18.67
N ASP A 382 -11.35 0.98 18.35
CA ASP A 382 -9.92 1.07 18.71
C ASP A 382 -9.04 1.51 17.55
N GLY A 383 -9.57 1.56 16.33
CA GLY A 383 -8.81 1.95 15.14
C GLY A 383 -9.63 1.90 13.85
N VAL A 384 -8.96 2.13 12.74
CA VAL A 384 -9.57 2.22 11.41
C VAL A 384 -8.79 1.42 10.36
N LYS A 385 -9.51 0.83 9.41
CA LYS A 385 -8.97 0.39 8.11
C LYS A 385 -9.27 1.50 7.11
N VAL A 386 -8.23 2.19 6.65
CA VAL A 386 -8.35 3.32 5.73
C VAL A 386 -8.00 2.88 4.32
N ASP A 387 -9.00 2.89 3.46
CA ASP A 387 -8.98 2.35 2.12
C ASP A 387 -9.04 3.44 1.03
N VAL A 388 -8.96 3.06 -0.24
CA VAL A 388 -9.11 3.95 -1.42
C VAL A 388 -8.13 5.14 -1.35
N GLN A 389 -6.90 4.92 -0.85
CA GLN A 389 -6.01 6.03 -0.54
C GLN A 389 -5.41 6.67 -1.80
N ASN A 390 -5.10 5.89 -2.83
CA ASN A 390 -4.38 6.41 -3.99
C ASN A 390 -5.22 7.29 -4.91
N ILE A 391 -6.54 7.36 -4.74
CA ILE A 391 -7.34 8.32 -5.51
C ILE A 391 -6.89 9.76 -5.29
N ILE A 392 -6.35 10.05 -4.10
CA ILE A 392 -5.98 11.42 -3.72
C ILE A 392 -4.88 12.00 -4.62
N GLU A 393 -3.96 11.19 -5.14
CA GLU A 393 -2.90 11.65 -6.03
C GLU A 393 -3.44 12.19 -7.36
N THR A 394 -4.60 11.70 -7.78
CA THR A 394 -5.23 12.09 -9.05
C THR A 394 -6.01 13.41 -8.97
N LEU A 395 -6.16 13.95 -7.77
CA LEU A 395 -6.95 15.15 -7.46
C LEU A 395 -6.05 16.36 -7.12
N GLY A 396 -4.74 16.26 -7.37
CA GLY A 396 -3.76 17.27 -6.97
C GLY A 396 -3.79 18.57 -7.77
N ALA A 397 -4.40 18.58 -8.97
CA ALA A 397 -4.48 19.78 -9.81
C ALA A 397 -5.22 20.92 -9.08
N GLY A 398 -4.61 22.12 -9.07
CA GLY A 398 -5.12 23.27 -8.31
C GLY A 398 -4.84 23.22 -6.79
N HIS A 399 -4.21 22.17 -6.29
CA HIS A 399 -3.84 22.00 -4.88
C HIS A 399 -2.30 21.90 -4.66
N GLY A 400 -1.52 22.35 -5.65
CA GLY A 400 -0.07 22.27 -5.61
C GLY A 400 0.50 20.92 -6.06
N GLY A 401 -0.31 20.11 -6.75
CA GLY A 401 0.06 18.82 -7.32
C GLY A 401 -0.18 17.63 -6.41
N ARG A 402 0.09 16.45 -6.97
CA ARG A 402 -0.16 15.15 -6.35
C ARG A 402 0.52 14.96 -4.99
N VAL A 403 1.79 15.36 -4.89
CA VAL A 403 2.58 15.22 -3.65
C VAL A 403 2.04 16.13 -2.55
N SER A 404 1.69 17.38 -2.88
CA SER A 404 1.16 18.36 -1.93
C SER A 404 -0.18 17.88 -1.33
N LEU A 405 -1.12 17.49 -2.18
CA LEU A 405 -2.43 17.05 -1.74
C LEU A 405 -2.35 15.74 -0.93
N THR A 406 -1.62 14.74 -1.42
CA THR A 406 -1.43 13.47 -0.72
C THR A 406 -0.82 13.68 0.67
N ARG A 407 0.21 14.51 0.77
CA ARG A 407 0.86 14.84 2.05
C ARG A 407 -0.11 15.49 3.02
N SER A 408 -0.94 16.43 2.56
CA SER A 408 -1.94 17.11 3.41
C SER A 408 -2.93 16.12 4.01
N TYR A 409 -3.44 15.18 3.22
CA TYR A 409 -4.37 14.16 3.68
C TYR A 409 -3.73 13.15 4.64
N HIS A 410 -2.53 12.65 4.32
CA HIS A 410 -1.82 11.70 5.18
C HIS A 410 -1.40 12.30 6.53
N GLN A 411 -0.92 13.55 6.53
CA GLN A 411 -0.59 14.25 7.78
C GLN A 411 -1.83 14.44 8.67
N ALA A 412 -2.96 14.83 8.08
CA ALA A 412 -4.22 14.99 8.79
C ALA A 412 -4.74 13.64 9.34
N LEU A 413 -4.66 12.57 8.54
CA LEU A 413 -5.06 11.23 8.97
C LEU A 413 -4.22 10.76 10.16
N GLU A 414 -2.88 10.80 10.05
CA GLU A 414 -1.98 10.35 11.12
C GLU A 414 -2.15 11.17 12.40
N ALA A 415 -2.33 12.48 12.29
CA ALA A 415 -2.60 13.34 13.44
C ALA A 415 -3.92 12.99 14.15
N SER A 416 -4.96 12.68 13.38
CA SER A 416 -6.25 12.27 13.93
C SER A 416 -6.20 10.87 14.55
N VAL A 417 -5.52 9.92 13.91
CA VAL A 417 -5.30 8.56 14.47
C VAL A 417 -4.53 8.65 15.79
N ALA A 418 -3.44 9.40 15.84
CA ALA A 418 -2.64 9.59 17.06
C ALA A 418 -3.44 10.19 18.22
N ARG A 419 -4.39 11.08 17.91
CA ARG A 419 -5.24 11.72 18.90
C ARG A 419 -6.34 10.82 19.46
N ASN A 420 -6.96 9.99 18.60
CA ASN A 420 -8.17 9.26 18.91
C ASN A 420 -7.94 7.77 19.21
N PHE A 421 -6.87 7.16 18.70
CA PHE A 421 -6.58 5.73 18.83
C PHE A 421 -5.19 5.49 19.44
N PRO A 422 -5.09 5.32 20.76
CA PRO A 422 -3.80 5.32 21.49
C PRO A 422 -2.88 4.15 21.13
N ASP A 423 -3.41 3.08 20.52
CA ASP A 423 -2.61 1.93 20.09
C ASP A 423 -2.10 2.04 18.64
N ASN A 424 -2.09 3.24 18.07
CA ASN A 424 -1.72 3.47 16.67
C ASN A 424 -2.58 2.66 15.68
N GLY A 425 -3.88 2.58 15.98
CA GLY A 425 -4.86 1.73 15.31
C GLY A 425 -5.20 2.18 13.90
N CYS A 426 -4.35 1.87 12.92
CA CYS A 426 -4.59 2.15 11.51
C CYS A 426 -4.02 1.06 10.62
N ILE A 427 -4.85 0.53 9.70
CA ILE A 427 -4.44 -0.34 8.59
C ILE A 427 -4.60 0.48 7.31
N ALA A 428 -3.51 0.74 6.58
CA ALA A 428 -3.53 1.42 5.29
C ALA A 428 -3.83 0.42 4.16
N CYS A 429 -4.78 0.76 3.28
CA CYS A 429 -5.22 -0.09 2.18
C CYS A 429 -5.32 0.72 0.88
N MET A 430 -5.16 0.07 -0.29
CA MET A 430 -5.14 0.69 -1.62
C MET A 430 -4.21 1.93 -1.68
N CYS A 431 -2.95 1.75 -1.21
CA CYS A 431 -2.06 2.87 -0.87
C CYS A 431 -0.61 2.68 -1.35
N HIS A 432 -0.40 1.94 -2.44
CA HIS A 432 0.95 1.58 -2.89
C HIS A 432 1.69 2.68 -3.67
N ASN A 433 1.24 3.93 -3.66
CA ASN A 433 1.99 5.03 -4.26
C ASN A 433 3.10 5.56 -3.35
N THR A 434 4.20 5.99 -3.93
CA THR A 434 5.31 6.60 -3.19
C THR A 434 4.96 7.96 -2.59
N ASP A 435 3.98 8.68 -3.16
CA ASP A 435 3.44 9.91 -2.56
C ASP A 435 2.97 9.68 -1.11
N GLY A 436 2.24 8.59 -0.88
CA GLY A 436 1.76 8.19 0.45
C GLY A 436 2.86 7.53 1.31
N LEU A 437 3.62 6.58 0.73
CA LEU A 437 4.66 5.85 1.47
C LEU A 437 5.72 6.79 2.06
N TYR A 438 6.23 7.72 1.25
CA TYR A 438 7.20 8.72 1.71
C TYR A 438 6.61 9.84 2.57
N SER A 439 5.30 9.78 2.89
CA SER A 439 4.63 10.72 3.81
C SER A 439 4.22 10.06 5.13
N SER A 440 4.42 8.75 5.30
CA SER A 440 3.95 8.02 6.48
C SER A 440 4.97 8.06 7.63
N LYS A 441 4.62 8.76 8.71
CA LYS A 441 5.47 8.86 9.92
C LYS A 441 5.06 7.91 11.04
N GLN A 442 3.76 7.62 11.15
CA GLN A 442 3.20 6.85 12.26
C GLN A 442 2.47 5.59 11.83
N THR A 443 1.76 5.61 10.70
CA THR A 443 1.05 4.43 10.17
C THR A 443 2.02 3.26 10.05
N ALA A 444 1.70 2.15 10.74
CA ALA A 444 2.63 1.04 10.93
C ALA A 444 2.21 -0.25 10.24
N VAL A 445 1.00 -0.33 9.66
CA VAL A 445 0.48 -1.53 8.99
C VAL A 445 -0.07 -1.17 7.62
N VAL A 446 0.30 -1.95 6.60
CA VAL A 446 -0.09 -1.75 5.20
C VAL A 446 -0.55 -3.05 4.56
N ARG A 447 -1.71 -3.04 3.90
CA ARG A 447 -2.13 -4.09 2.98
C ARG A 447 -1.10 -4.20 1.86
N ALA A 448 -0.50 -5.38 1.70
CA ALA A 448 0.70 -5.55 0.87
C ALA A 448 0.41 -6.02 -0.56
N SER A 449 -0.86 -6.27 -0.91
CA SER A 449 -1.30 -6.60 -2.28
C SER A 449 -2.76 -6.24 -2.50
N ASP A 450 -3.19 -6.33 -3.78
CA ASP A 450 -4.60 -6.39 -4.17
C ASP A 450 -5.35 -7.45 -3.37
N ASP A 451 -6.67 -7.33 -3.28
CA ASP A 451 -7.51 -8.22 -2.48
C ASP A 451 -7.34 -9.69 -2.92
N PHE A 452 -7.49 -10.58 -1.95
CA PHE A 452 -7.69 -11.98 -2.24
C PHE A 452 -9.10 -12.19 -2.80
N TYR A 453 -9.19 -12.51 -4.08
CA TYR A 453 -10.46 -12.78 -4.77
C TYR A 453 -10.76 -14.29 -4.72
N PRO A 454 -11.63 -14.76 -3.80
CA PRO A 454 -11.83 -16.20 -3.58
C PRO A 454 -12.46 -16.92 -4.77
N ARG A 455 -13.12 -16.19 -5.67
CA ARG A 455 -13.75 -16.74 -6.88
C ARG A 455 -12.85 -16.73 -8.11
N ASP A 456 -11.71 -16.06 -8.06
CA ASP A 456 -10.75 -15.99 -9.16
C ASP A 456 -9.59 -16.96 -8.93
N PRO A 457 -9.49 -18.06 -9.71
CA PRO A 457 -8.40 -19.02 -9.56
C PRO A 457 -6.99 -18.42 -9.70
N ALA A 458 -6.81 -17.37 -10.50
CA ALA A 458 -5.53 -16.70 -10.64
C ALA A 458 -5.11 -16.00 -9.33
N SER A 459 -6.06 -15.42 -8.59
CA SER A 459 -5.81 -14.77 -7.31
C SER A 459 -5.23 -15.73 -6.25
N HIS A 460 -5.51 -17.04 -6.34
CA HIS A 460 -5.10 -18.01 -5.33
C HIS A 460 -3.58 -18.12 -5.14
N THR A 461 -2.80 -17.87 -6.20
CA THR A 461 -1.34 -17.90 -6.16
C THR A 461 -0.71 -16.52 -6.35
N ILE A 462 -1.24 -15.72 -7.26
CA ILE A 462 -0.74 -14.37 -7.57
C ILE A 462 -0.80 -13.47 -6.33
N HIS A 463 -1.85 -13.58 -5.51
CA HIS A 463 -1.97 -12.82 -4.27
C HIS A 463 -0.77 -13.04 -3.34
N ILE A 464 -0.43 -14.30 -3.03
CA ILE A 464 0.71 -14.63 -2.14
C ILE A 464 2.03 -14.19 -2.75
N SER A 465 2.22 -14.39 -4.05
CA SER A 465 3.42 -13.95 -4.76
C SER A 465 3.57 -12.42 -4.68
N SER A 466 2.53 -11.68 -5.01
CA SER A 466 2.58 -10.20 -4.97
C SER A 466 2.87 -9.68 -3.56
N VAL A 467 2.21 -10.23 -2.53
CA VAL A 467 2.48 -9.84 -1.14
C VAL A 467 3.94 -10.06 -0.77
N ALA A 468 4.48 -11.26 -1.07
CA ALA A 468 5.84 -11.61 -0.70
C ALA A 468 6.88 -10.66 -1.32
N TYR A 469 6.77 -10.39 -2.62
CA TYR A 469 7.72 -9.51 -3.31
C TYR A 469 7.52 -8.03 -2.96
N ASN A 470 6.28 -7.57 -2.83
CA ASN A 470 5.99 -6.22 -2.37
C ASN A 470 6.55 -5.95 -0.97
N THR A 471 6.62 -6.97 -0.11
CA THR A 471 7.19 -6.87 1.24
C THR A 471 8.65 -6.43 1.23
N LEU A 472 9.42 -6.72 0.17
CA LEU A 472 10.80 -6.25 0.04
C LEU A 472 10.92 -4.72 0.09
N PHE A 473 9.92 -4.02 -0.43
CA PHE A 473 9.88 -2.55 -0.43
C PHE A 473 8.92 -2.00 0.62
N LEU A 474 7.64 -2.40 0.61
CA LEU A 474 6.64 -1.92 1.57
C LEU A 474 7.01 -2.23 3.02
N GLY A 475 7.66 -3.40 3.23
CA GLY A 475 8.10 -3.86 4.55
C GLY A 475 9.14 -2.97 5.21
N GLU A 476 9.80 -2.08 4.48
CA GLU A 476 10.72 -1.10 5.06
C GLU A 476 9.98 0.13 5.65
N PHE A 477 8.76 0.41 5.18
CA PHE A 477 7.94 1.52 5.66
C PHE A 477 6.97 1.11 6.76
N MET A 478 6.29 -0.02 6.59
CA MET A 478 5.20 -0.49 7.45
C MET A 478 5.23 -2.01 7.53
N HIS A 479 4.61 -2.56 8.54
CA HIS A 479 4.44 -4.00 8.67
C HIS A 479 3.38 -4.49 7.66
N PRO A 480 3.72 -5.42 6.76
CA PRO A 480 2.79 -5.89 5.74
C PRO A 480 1.62 -6.68 6.35
N ASP A 481 0.41 -6.37 5.91
CA ASP A 481 -0.80 -7.14 6.10
C ASP A 481 -1.07 -7.96 4.84
N TRP A 482 -1.24 -9.27 4.99
CA TRP A 482 -1.41 -10.22 3.89
C TRP A 482 -2.89 -10.49 3.56
N ASP A 483 -3.79 -9.63 4.03
CA ASP A 483 -5.23 -9.71 3.81
C ASP A 483 -5.95 -10.86 4.53
N MET A 484 -7.27 -10.77 4.56
CA MET A 484 -8.18 -11.85 4.96
C MET A 484 -8.10 -13.04 4.00
N PHE A 485 -8.58 -14.18 4.45
CA PHE A 485 -8.80 -15.35 3.60
C PHE A 485 -10.04 -16.14 4.09
N HIS A 486 -10.48 -17.12 3.32
CA HIS A 486 -11.59 -18.01 3.72
C HIS A 486 -11.06 -19.32 4.21
N SER A 487 -11.42 -19.75 5.43
CA SER A 487 -10.96 -21.02 6.00
C SER A 487 -11.50 -22.25 5.26
N VAL A 488 -12.61 -22.12 4.56
CA VAL A 488 -13.26 -23.19 3.75
C VAL A 488 -12.85 -23.18 2.28
N HIS A 489 -11.96 -22.26 1.85
CA HIS A 489 -11.53 -22.17 0.47
C HIS A 489 -10.64 -23.37 0.09
N PRO A 490 -10.65 -23.88 -1.16
CA PRO A 490 -9.76 -24.97 -1.58
C PRO A 490 -8.26 -24.72 -1.34
N ALA A 491 -7.82 -23.45 -1.42
CA ALA A 491 -6.44 -23.06 -1.13
C ALA A 491 -6.22 -22.56 0.31
N ALA A 492 -7.15 -22.81 1.24
CA ALA A 492 -7.10 -22.25 2.60
C ALA A 492 -5.86 -22.66 3.39
N GLU A 493 -5.39 -23.92 3.25
CA GLU A 493 -4.15 -24.36 3.91
C GLU A 493 -2.92 -23.58 3.40
N TYR A 494 -2.84 -23.34 2.10
CA TYR A 494 -1.78 -22.53 1.49
C TYR A 494 -1.82 -21.09 2.00
N HIS A 495 -3.00 -20.45 1.99
CA HIS A 495 -3.19 -19.09 2.46
C HIS A 495 -2.96 -18.94 3.97
N GLY A 496 -3.41 -19.93 4.78
CA GLY A 496 -3.17 -19.97 6.21
C GLY A 496 -1.68 -20.12 6.55
N ALA A 497 -1.00 -21.07 5.88
CA ALA A 497 0.43 -21.29 6.05
C ALA A 497 1.25 -20.04 5.64
N ALA A 498 0.90 -19.40 4.52
CA ALA A 498 1.57 -18.18 4.07
C ALA A 498 1.49 -17.05 5.11
N ARG A 499 0.33 -16.86 5.75
CA ARG A 499 0.18 -15.85 6.81
C ARG A 499 0.91 -16.24 8.08
N ALA A 500 0.95 -17.50 8.44
CA ALA A 500 1.70 -17.98 9.61
C ALA A 500 3.20 -17.69 9.50
N VAL A 501 3.79 -17.89 8.29
CA VAL A 501 5.21 -17.58 8.04
C VAL A 501 5.43 -16.12 7.63
N GLY A 502 4.39 -15.43 7.19
CA GLY A 502 4.44 -14.03 6.77
C GLY A 502 4.66 -13.02 7.89
N GLY A 503 4.47 -13.44 9.15
CA GLY A 503 4.60 -12.56 10.31
C GLY A 503 3.51 -11.48 10.41
N CYS A 504 2.46 -11.57 9.61
CA CYS A 504 1.35 -10.63 9.53
C CYS A 504 0.20 -10.98 10.51
N ALA A 505 -0.83 -10.14 10.56
CA ALA A 505 -2.10 -10.48 11.18
C ALA A 505 -2.72 -11.73 10.53
N ILE A 506 -3.42 -12.53 11.33
CA ILE A 506 -4.20 -13.71 10.86
C ILE A 506 -5.67 -13.42 11.11
N TYR A 507 -6.42 -13.22 10.03
CA TYR A 507 -7.86 -13.01 10.10
C TYR A 507 -8.57 -13.59 8.87
N VAL A 508 -9.79 -14.03 9.08
CA VAL A 508 -10.63 -14.62 8.03
C VAL A 508 -11.82 -13.74 7.72
N SER A 509 -12.44 -13.95 6.56
CA SER A 509 -13.68 -13.30 6.14
C SER A 509 -14.80 -14.31 5.87
N ASP A 510 -14.81 -15.39 6.63
CA ASP A 510 -15.79 -16.47 6.53
C ASP A 510 -17.20 -15.98 6.82
N LYS A 511 -18.20 -16.51 6.10
CA LYS A 511 -19.60 -16.32 6.46
C LYS A 511 -19.92 -17.01 7.80
N PRO A 512 -20.83 -16.43 8.62
CA PRO A 512 -21.27 -17.07 9.85
C PRO A 512 -21.67 -18.53 9.63
N SER A 513 -21.26 -19.40 10.53
CA SER A 513 -21.52 -20.85 10.52
C SER A 513 -20.87 -21.63 9.36
N ASN A 514 -19.97 -21.02 8.60
CA ASN A 514 -19.26 -21.67 7.50
C ASN A 514 -17.73 -21.55 7.69
N HIS A 515 -17.19 -22.40 8.59
CA HIS A 515 -15.79 -22.34 9.02
C HIS A 515 -15.12 -23.70 8.95
N ASN A 516 -13.82 -23.73 8.64
CA ASN A 516 -12.96 -24.90 8.79
C ASN A 516 -12.18 -24.81 10.12
N PHE A 517 -12.78 -25.28 11.19
CA PHE A 517 -12.15 -25.21 12.52
C PHE A 517 -10.90 -26.07 12.66
N ASP A 518 -10.75 -27.14 11.88
CA ASP A 518 -9.54 -27.98 11.92
C ASP A 518 -8.34 -27.22 11.37
N LEU A 519 -8.54 -26.39 10.34
CA LEU A 519 -7.52 -25.48 9.86
C LEU A 519 -7.26 -24.34 10.85
N LEU A 520 -8.33 -23.68 11.32
CA LEU A 520 -8.20 -22.52 12.20
C LEU A 520 -7.48 -22.86 13.52
N ARG A 521 -7.73 -24.02 14.10
CA ARG A 521 -7.03 -24.49 15.32
C ARG A 521 -5.54 -24.74 15.12
N LYS A 522 -5.05 -24.86 13.88
CA LYS A 522 -3.60 -24.92 13.59
C LYS A 522 -2.95 -23.53 13.67
N LEU A 523 -3.73 -22.46 13.55
CA LEU A 523 -3.26 -21.08 13.47
C LEU A 523 -3.55 -20.26 14.74
N VAL A 524 -4.61 -20.63 15.48
CA VAL A 524 -5.18 -19.86 16.58
C VAL A 524 -5.09 -20.66 17.88
N LEU A 525 -4.55 -20.06 18.93
CA LEU A 525 -4.50 -20.63 20.26
C LEU A 525 -5.88 -20.52 20.95
N PRO A 526 -6.14 -21.34 21.99
CA PRO A 526 -7.47 -21.36 22.66
C PRO A 526 -7.92 -20.01 23.24
N ASP A 527 -6.99 -19.12 23.57
CA ASP A 527 -7.30 -17.77 24.07
C ASP A 527 -7.58 -16.76 22.94
N GLY A 528 -7.44 -17.18 21.68
CA GLY A 528 -7.59 -16.33 20.49
C GLY A 528 -6.31 -15.60 20.05
N SER A 529 -5.18 -15.85 20.71
CA SER A 529 -3.88 -15.33 20.26
C SER A 529 -3.31 -16.16 19.11
N VAL A 530 -2.33 -15.61 18.41
CA VAL A 530 -1.63 -16.27 17.30
C VAL A 530 -0.12 -16.26 17.55
N LEU A 531 0.57 -17.30 17.12
CA LEU A 531 2.04 -17.34 17.12
C LEU A 531 2.52 -16.64 15.84
N ARG A 532 2.83 -15.38 15.97
CA ARG A 532 3.26 -14.54 14.86
C ARG A 532 4.79 -14.46 14.80
N ALA A 533 5.36 -14.62 13.62
CA ALA A 533 6.75 -14.35 13.40
C ALA A 533 7.06 -12.86 13.61
N LYS A 534 8.24 -12.56 14.14
CA LYS A 534 8.62 -11.18 14.52
C LYS A 534 8.84 -10.27 13.31
N LEU A 535 9.41 -10.82 12.24
CA LEU A 535 9.75 -10.08 11.02
C LEU A 535 8.80 -10.44 9.89
N PRO A 536 8.57 -9.51 8.94
CA PRO A 536 7.80 -9.81 7.74
C PRO A 536 8.45 -10.89 6.89
N GLY A 537 7.65 -11.86 6.43
CA GLY A 537 8.07 -12.87 5.46
C GLY A 537 8.36 -12.26 4.10
N ARG A 538 9.42 -12.71 3.44
CA ARG A 538 9.89 -12.22 2.13
C ARG A 538 10.45 -13.38 1.30
N PRO A 539 10.64 -13.22 -0.02
CA PRO A 539 11.30 -14.22 -0.84
C PRO A 539 12.72 -14.49 -0.36
N THR A 540 13.16 -15.75 -0.45
CA THR A 540 14.56 -16.12 -0.20
C THR A 540 15.48 -15.58 -1.29
N ARG A 541 16.79 -15.49 -1.00
CA ARG A 541 17.77 -14.92 -1.92
C ARG A 541 17.79 -15.60 -3.29
N ASP A 542 17.66 -16.91 -3.34
CA ASP A 542 17.61 -17.72 -4.55
C ASP A 542 16.37 -17.46 -5.43
N CYS A 543 15.28 -16.96 -4.83
CA CYS A 543 14.03 -16.64 -5.52
C CYS A 543 13.91 -15.16 -5.95
N LEU A 544 14.82 -14.26 -5.54
CA LEU A 544 14.65 -12.82 -5.76
C LEU A 544 14.46 -12.42 -7.23
N PHE A 545 15.05 -13.17 -8.16
CA PHE A 545 15.01 -12.91 -9.59
C PHE A 545 14.26 -13.99 -10.38
N ALA A 546 13.44 -14.80 -9.69
CA ALA A 546 12.53 -15.77 -10.30
C ALA A 546 11.09 -15.28 -10.16
N ASP A 547 10.31 -15.32 -11.23
CA ASP A 547 8.90 -14.94 -11.19
C ASP A 547 8.03 -16.20 -11.00
N PRO A 548 7.56 -16.50 -9.78
CA PRO A 548 6.77 -17.72 -9.52
C PRO A 548 5.43 -17.74 -10.25
N ALA A 549 4.94 -16.58 -10.71
CA ALA A 549 3.72 -16.50 -11.50
C ALA A 549 3.93 -16.86 -12.98
N ARG A 550 5.17 -16.79 -13.49
CA ARG A 550 5.52 -16.99 -14.91
C ARG A 550 6.49 -18.13 -15.17
N ASP A 551 7.49 -18.31 -14.31
CA ASP A 551 8.67 -19.14 -14.58
C ASP A 551 8.49 -20.62 -14.22
N ARG A 552 7.35 -21.09 -13.80
CA ARG A 552 7.12 -22.47 -13.30
C ARG A 552 8.15 -22.95 -12.26
N THR A 553 8.94 -22.06 -11.67
CA THR A 553 9.94 -22.35 -10.64
C THR A 553 9.30 -22.39 -9.27
N ARG A 554 9.81 -23.29 -8.40
CA ARG A 554 9.35 -23.37 -7.00
C ARG A 554 10.10 -22.33 -6.19
N CYS A 555 9.45 -21.23 -5.84
CA CYS A 555 10.00 -20.26 -4.89
C CYS A 555 9.68 -20.66 -3.45
N ARG A 556 10.63 -20.39 -2.57
CA ARG A 556 10.47 -20.59 -1.12
C ARG A 556 10.28 -19.23 -0.44
N LEU A 557 9.30 -19.18 0.45
CA LEU A 557 9.20 -18.11 1.45
C LEU A 557 9.93 -18.59 2.70
N VAL A 558 10.92 -17.87 3.16
CA VAL A 558 11.60 -18.15 4.42
C VAL A 558 11.73 -16.86 5.23
N GLN A 559 11.65 -17.00 6.54
CA GLN A 559 12.11 -16.01 7.48
C GLN A 559 13.58 -16.26 7.78
N ASP A 560 14.41 -15.26 7.68
CA ASP A 560 15.73 -15.23 8.29
C ASP A 560 15.64 -14.71 9.72
#